data_90d7e03dbc4692d5f9600ce5283be318
#
_entry.id   90d7e03dbc4692d5f9600ce5283be318
#
_cell.length_a   1.000
_cell.length_b   1.000
_cell.length_c   1.000
_cell.angle_alpha   90.00
_cell.angle_beta   90.00
_cell.angle_gamma   90.00
#
_symmetry.space_group_name_H-M   'P 1'
#
loop_
_entity.id
_entity.type
_entity.pdbx_description
1 polymer ?
#
loop_
_entity_poly.entity_id
_entity_poly.type
_entity_poly.pdbx_seq_one_letter_code
_entity_poly.pdbx_strand_id
1 'polypeptide(L)'
;MTLPIRSLDHTAIAVRSIEDALSLYRDLLGGDPQELFERPEQGFRTLTLRFPGGGGIELIAPLGDEGFVQEFLATRGEGVHHMTFMVADLAQSVTEARAAGVRVVGEDYTNPAWQETFISPRSAHGTIIQLAQSNRDLAERAKLWPPDAYRIAQIDDA
;
A
#
# COMPACT_ATOMS: atom_id res chain seq x y z
N MET A 1 15.72 21.10 -3.48
CA MET A 1 16.11 19.68 -3.69
C MET A 1 14.80 18.87 -3.82
N THR A 2 14.70 18.00 -4.80
CA THR A 2 13.47 17.25 -5.10
C THR A 2 13.79 15.76 -5.06
N LEU A 3 12.99 14.97 -4.34
CA LEU A 3 13.17 13.52 -4.30
C LEU A 3 12.99 12.92 -5.71
N PRO A 4 13.71 11.83 -6.05
CA PRO A 4 13.63 11.18 -7.37
C PRO A 4 12.36 10.33 -7.51
N ILE A 5 11.20 10.98 -7.40
CA ILE A 5 9.89 10.33 -7.53
C ILE A 5 9.68 9.85 -8.96
N ARG A 6 9.25 8.58 -9.11
CA ARG A 6 8.88 7.98 -10.39
C ARG A 6 7.39 8.03 -10.65
N SER A 7 6.60 7.73 -9.62
CA SER A 7 5.12 7.70 -9.73
C SER A 7 4.46 7.74 -8.36
N LEU A 8 3.20 8.18 -8.33
CA LEU A 8 2.25 7.80 -7.28
C LEU A 8 1.75 6.41 -7.65
N ASP A 9 2.09 5.39 -6.84
CA ASP A 9 1.78 4.00 -7.15
C ASP A 9 0.34 3.63 -6.74
N HIS A 10 -0.02 3.90 -5.49
CA HIS A 10 -1.35 3.65 -4.97
C HIS A 10 -1.70 4.52 -3.76
N THR A 11 -2.99 4.56 -3.46
CA THR A 11 -3.53 5.03 -2.20
C THR A 11 -4.07 3.85 -1.43
N ALA A 12 -3.62 3.65 -0.19
CA ALA A 12 -4.12 2.59 0.67
C ALA A 12 -5.33 3.06 1.46
N ILE A 13 -6.37 2.25 1.45
CA ILE A 13 -7.62 2.45 2.18
C ILE A 13 -7.72 1.35 3.25
N ALA A 14 -7.75 1.75 4.51
CA ALA A 14 -8.01 0.83 5.61
C ALA A 14 -9.50 0.48 5.63
N VAL A 15 -9.80 -0.81 5.57
CA VAL A 15 -11.15 -1.37 5.59
C VAL A 15 -11.24 -2.49 6.62
N ARG A 16 -12.44 -2.73 7.16
CA ARG A 16 -12.67 -3.85 8.08
C ARG A 16 -12.66 -5.19 7.37
N SER A 17 -13.15 -5.20 6.12
CA SER A 17 -13.23 -6.39 5.27
C SER A 17 -12.88 -6.00 3.84
N ILE A 18 -11.88 -6.67 3.26
CA ILE A 18 -11.56 -6.50 1.84
C ILE A 18 -12.73 -6.97 0.99
N GLU A 19 -13.35 -8.08 1.36
CA GLU A 19 -14.46 -8.71 0.66
C GLU A 19 -15.64 -7.72 0.52
N ASP A 20 -16.03 -7.06 1.61
CA ASP A 20 -17.12 -6.08 1.59
C ASP A 20 -16.78 -4.86 0.74
N ALA A 21 -15.52 -4.45 0.71
CA ALA A 21 -15.05 -3.30 -0.07
C ALA A 21 -15.01 -3.58 -1.58
N LEU A 22 -14.96 -4.85 -2.02
CA LEU A 22 -14.88 -5.22 -3.43
C LEU A 22 -16.11 -4.78 -4.24
N SER A 23 -17.29 -4.75 -3.64
CA SER A 23 -18.51 -4.26 -4.30
C SER A 23 -18.38 -2.82 -4.82
N LEU A 24 -17.64 -1.98 -4.08
CA LEU A 24 -17.33 -0.62 -4.53
C LEU A 24 -16.11 -0.59 -5.45
N TYR A 25 -14.96 -1.06 -4.97
CA TYR A 25 -13.68 -0.79 -5.64
C TYR A 25 -13.46 -1.64 -6.89
N ARG A 26 -13.92 -2.89 -6.90
CA ARG A 26 -13.87 -3.79 -8.05
C ARG A 26 -15.10 -3.61 -8.94
N ASP A 27 -16.29 -3.84 -8.39
CA ASP A 27 -17.50 -4.06 -9.20
C ASP A 27 -18.07 -2.75 -9.73
N LEU A 28 -18.10 -1.70 -8.92
CA LEU A 28 -18.63 -0.41 -9.35
C LEU A 28 -17.56 0.48 -10.01
N LEU A 29 -16.35 0.57 -9.42
CA LEU A 29 -15.28 1.43 -9.92
C LEU A 29 -14.40 0.76 -10.98
N GLY A 30 -14.53 -0.56 -11.19
CA GLY A 30 -13.81 -1.29 -12.23
C GLY A 30 -12.34 -1.54 -11.91
N GLY A 31 -11.98 -1.56 -10.64
CA GLY A 31 -10.62 -1.89 -10.22
C GLY A 31 -10.29 -3.35 -10.54
N ASP A 32 -9.18 -3.58 -11.22
CA ASP A 32 -8.69 -4.92 -11.54
C ASP A 32 -7.77 -5.42 -10.41
N PRO A 33 -8.18 -6.47 -9.66
CA PRO A 33 -7.36 -7.00 -8.56
C PRO A 33 -6.04 -7.56 -9.09
N GLN A 34 -4.92 -7.13 -8.52
CA GLN A 34 -3.58 -7.48 -9.02
C GLN A 34 -2.74 -8.29 -8.04
N GLU A 35 -2.77 -7.98 -6.78
CA GLU A 35 -1.88 -8.59 -5.81
C GLU A 35 -2.57 -8.69 -4.44
N LEU A 36 -2.70 -9.91 -3.95
CA LEU A 36 -3.07 -10.21 -2.58
C LEU A 36 -1.79 -10.49 -1.78
N PHE A 37 -1.67 -9.86 -0.64
CA PHE A 37 -0.52 -10.01 0.22
C PHE A 37 -0.95 -10.11 1.68
N GLU A 38 -0.40 -11.09 2.41
CA GLU A 38 -0.68 -11.31 3.82
C GLU A 38 0.59 -11.24 4.65
N ARG A 39 0.48 -10.56 5.80
CA ARG A 39 1.52 -10.48 6.84
C ARG A 39 0.94 -10.87 8.19
N PRO A 40 0.79 -12.17 8.45
CA PRO A 40 0.21 -12.64 9.71
C PRO A 40 1.02 -12.18 10.93
N GLU A 41 2.35 -12.10 10.80
CA GLU A 41 3.26 -11.63 11.83
C GLU A 41 3.09 -10.14 12.18
N GLN A 42 2.49 -9.36 11.27
CA GLN A 42 2.18 -7.94 11.46
C GLN A 42 0.68 -7.67 11.59
N GLY A 43 -0.14 -8.73 11.49
CA GLY A 43 -1.58 -8.68 11.70
C GLY A 43 -2.37 -7.97 10.60
N PHE A 44 -1.92 -8.02 9.33
CA PHE A 44 -2.66 -7.41 8.23
C PHE A 44 -2.57 -8.19 6.91
N ARG A 45 -3.49 -7.87 6.02
CA ARG A 45 -3.50 -8.28 4.62
C ARG A 45 -3.84 -7.12 3.70
N THR A 46 -3.40 -7.18 2.45
CA THR A 46 -3.70 -6.17 1.44
C THR A 46 -4.16 -6.79 0.13
N LEU A 47 -4.99 -6.08 -0.60
CA LEU A 47 -5.33 -6.35 -2.00
C LEU A 47 -5.14 -5.09 -2.81
N THR A 48 -4.26 -5.14 -3.80
CA THR A 48 -4.05 -4.03 -4.73
C THR A 48 -4.96 -4.17 -5.95
N LEU A 49 -5.68 -3.11 -6.24
CA LEU A 49 -6.52 -2.96 -7.43
C LEU A 49 -5.91 -1.91 -8.36
N ARG A 50 -5.82 -2.20 -9.66
CA ARG A 50 -5.34 -1.26 -10.68
C ARG A 50 -6.48 -0.78 -11.55
N PHE A 51 -6.37 0.47 -12.00
CA PHE A 51 -7.38 1.11 -12.83
C PHE A 51 -6.84 1.42 -14.22
N PRO A 52 -7.70 1.47 -15.25
CA PRO A 52 -7.30 1.95 -16.57
C PRO A 52 -6.70 3.36 -16.49
N GLY A 53 -5.60 3.58 -17.21
CA GLY A 53 -4.91 4.89 -17.18
C GLY A 53 -3.85 5.04 -16.09
N GLY A 54 -3.67 4.02 -15.25
CA GLY A 54 -2.65 3.98 -14.21
C GLY A 54 -3.19 4.34 -12.81
N GLY A 55 -2.33 4.19 -11.82
CA GLY A 55 -2.70 4.34 -10.42
C GLY A 55 -3.33 3.08 -9.83
N GLY A 56 -3.42 3.05 -8.51
CA GLY A 56 -3.97 1.92 -7.77
C GLY A 56 -4.63 2.33 -6.47
N ILE A 57 -5.51 1.47 -6.02
CA ILE A 57 -6.01 1.41 -4.65
C ILE A 57 -5.47 0.14 -4.01
N GLU A 58 -4.93 0.27 -2.81
CA GLU A 58 -4.63 -0.86 -1.95
C GLU A 58 -5.67 -0.91 -0.84
N LEU A 59 -6.45 -1.98 -0.79
CA LEU A 59 -7.31 -2.26 0.35
C LEU A 59 -6.45 -2.94 1.42
N ILE A 60 -6.38 -2.37 2.61
CA ILE A 60 -5.64 -2.93 3.74
C ILE A 60 -6.61 -3.26 4.87
N ALA A 61 -6.59 -4.51 5.32
CA ALA A 61 -7.47 -5.02 6.37
C ALA A 61 -6.70 -5.76 7.47
N PRO A 62 -7.21 -5.78 8.70
CA PRO A 62 -6.56 -6.53 9.77
C PRO A 62 -6.68 -8.05 9.54
N LEU A 63 -5.66 -8.77 10.03
CA LEU A 63 -5.69 -10.20 10.28
C LEU A 63 -5.72 -10.40 11.80
N GLY A 64 -6.90 -10.68 12.36
CA GLY A 64 -7.07 -10.83 13.81
C GLY A 64 -7.34 -9.51 14.53
N ASP A 65 -7.16 -9.52 15.85
CA ASP A 65 -7.64 -8.46 16.75
C ASP A 65 -6.56 -7.45 17.14
N GLU A 66 -5.33 -7.63 16.69
CA GLU A 66 -4.17 -6.80 17.03
C GLU A 66 -3.45 -6.29 15.77
N GLY A 67 -2.64 -5.26 15.94
CA GLY A 67 -1.79 -4.70 14.89
C GLY A 67 -2.19 -3.27 14.50
N PHE A 68 -1.30 -2.62 13.73
CA PHE A 68 -1.45 -1.19 13.41
C PHE A 68 -2.70 -0.86 12.58
N VAL A 69 -3.18 -1.79 11.74
CA VAL A 69 -4.41 -1.59 10.97
C VAL A 69 -5.62 -1.60 11.89
N GLN A 70 -5.64 -2.53 12.86
CA GLN A 70 -6.70 -2.59 13.86
C GLN A 70 -6.73 -1.34 14.74
N GLU A 71 -5.57 -0.85 15.17
CA GLU A 71 -5.45 0.41 15.92
C GLU A 71 -5.94 1.61 15.09
N PHE A 72 -5.59 1.66 13.81
CA PHE A 72 -6.05 2.71 12.90
C PHE A 72 -7.58 2.70 12.80
N LEU A 73 -8.19 1.54 12.53
CA LEU A 73 -9.64 1.38 12.41
C LEU A 73 -10.37 1.73 13.72
N ALA A 74 -9.80 1.38 14.88
CA ALA A 74 -10.36 1.69 16.17
C ALA A 74 -10.35 3.19 16.47
N THR A 75 -9.32 3.92 16.02
CA THR A 75 -9.14 5.34 16.34
C THR A 75 -9.71 6.27 15.28
N ARG A 76 -9.70 5.89 14.01
CA ARG A 76 -10.09 6.73 12.87
C ARG A 76 -11.24 6.18 12.05
N GLY A 77 -11.58 4.89 12.21
CA GLY A 77 -12.52 4.21 11.33
C GLY A 77 -11.89 3.87 9.97
N GLU A 78 -12.73 3.47 9.03
CA GLU A 78 -12.31 3.19 7.66
C GLU A 78 -11.93 4.47 6.91
N GLY A 79 -10.93 4.41 6.04
CA GLY A 79 -10.51 5.55 5.25
C GLY A 79 -9.06 5.46 4.78
N VAL A 80 -8.56 6.54 4.22
CA VAL A 80 -7.19 6.62 3.70
C VAL A 80 -6.19 6.37 4.82
N HIS A 81 -5.35 5.35 4.64
CA HIS A 81 -4.27 5.00 5.57
C HIS A 81 -2.96 5.64 5.13
N HIS A 82 -2.53 5.43 3.89
CA HIS A 82 -1.30 6.01 3.36
C HIS A 82 -1.35 6.20 1.83
N MET A 83 -0.38 6.95 1.33
CA MET A 83 -0.11 7.10 -0.10
C MET A 83 1.31 6.62 -0.38
N THR A 84 1.49 5.85 -1.45
CA THR A 84 2.77 5.26 -1.82
C THR A 84 3.34 5.92 -3.05
N PHE A 85 4.55 6.46 -2.92
CA PHE A 85 5.33 6.99 -4.01
C PHE A 85 6.50 6.06 -4.32
N MET A 86 6.62 5.65 -5.57
CA MET A 86 7.81 4.94 -6.03
C MET A 86 8.94 5.93 -6.25
N VAL A 87 10.11 5.60 -5.74
CA VAL A 87 11.34 6.39 -5.89
C VAL A 87 12.39 5.63 -6.70
N ALA A 88 13.31 6.37 -7.31
CA ALA A 88 14.42 5.76 -8.06
C ALA A 88 15.50 5.19 -7.13
N ASP A 89 15.73 5.85 -5.99
CA ASP A 89 16.72 5.49 -4.97
C ASP A 89 16.15 5.83 -3.59
N LEU A 90 15.85 4.79 -2.80
CA LEU A 90 15.25 4.96 -1.48
C LEU A 90 16.25 5.55 -0.48
N ALA A 91 17.50 5.09 -0.51
CA ALA A 91 18.52 5.55 0.44
C ALA A 91 18.84 7.03 0.21
N GLN A 92 18.95 7.45 -1.04
CA GLN A 92 19.09 8.86 -1.41
C GLN A 92 17.87 9.66 -0.95
N SER A 93 16.67 9.16 -1.21
CA SER A 93 15.41 9.82 -0.83
C SER A 93 15.30 10.03 0.68
N VAL A 94 15.70 9.04 1.49
CA VAL A 94 15.75 9.15 2.95
C VAL A 94 16.72 10.24 3.38
N THR A 95 17.93 10.26 2.80
CA THR A 95 18.96 11.25 3.11
C THR A 95 18.48 12.66 2.81
N GLU A 96 17.89 12.87 1.65
CA GLU A 96 17.37 14.17 1.21
C GLU A 96 16.17 14.63 2.04
N ALA A 97 15.24 13.72 2.36
CA ALA A 97 14.09 14.03 3.21
C ALA A 97 14.53 14.48 4.61
N ARG A 98 15.49 13.78 5.21
CA ARG A 98 16.07 14.16 6.52
C ARG A 98 16.79 15.50 6.47
N ALA A 99 17.55 15.75 5.41
CA ALA A 99 18.21 17.04 5.20
C ALA A 99 17.23 18.20 5.07
N ALA A 100 16.01 17.93 4.55
CA ALA A 100 14.92 18.89 4.49
C ALA A 100 14.11 19.01 5.81
N GLY A 101 14.53 18.34 6.88
CA GLY A 101 13.85 18.37 8.19
C GLY A 101 12.59 17.49 8.26
N VAL A 102 12.39 16.60 7.29
CA VAL A 102 11.26 15.67 7.24
C VAL A 102 11.55 14.45 8.12
N ARG A 103 10.59 14.08 8.98
CA ARG A 103 10.71 12.90 9.82
C ARG A 103 10.41 11.63 9.04
N VAL A 104 11.44 10.81 8.84
CA VAL A 104 11.39 9.51 8.19
C VAL A 104 11.50 8.40 9.24
N VAL A 105 10.67 7.36 9.12
CA VAL A 105 10.57 6.21 10.04
C VAL A 105 10.34 4.90 9.30
N GLY A 106 10.63 3.77 9.95
CA GLY A 106 10.27 2.45 9.45
C GLY A 106 11.02 2.05 8.18
N GLU A 107 12.33 2.32 8.13
CA GLU A 107 13.16 1.92 6.98
C GLU A 107 13.32 0.41 6.93
N ASP A 108 12.99 -0.18 5.79
CA ASP A 108 13.19 -1.60 5.49
C ASP A 108 13.86 -1.77 4.11
N TYR A 109 15.11 -2.24 4.12
CA TYR A 109 15.91 -2.54 2.94
C TYR A 109 16.12 -4.04 2.75
N THR A 110 15.48 -4.90 3.55
CA THR A 110 15.78 -6.34 3.62
C THR A 110 15.36 -7.11 2.37
N ASN A 111 14.30 -6.66 1.70
CA ASN A 111 13.79 -7.29 0.48
C ASN A 111 13.99 -6.36 -0.73
N PRO A 112 14.94 -6.67 -1.65
CA PRO A 112 15.15 -5.82 -2.83
C PRO A 112 13.96 -5.77 -3.81
N ALA A 113 13.02 -6.70 -3.70
CA ALA A 113 11.78 -6.65 -4.48
C ALA A 113 10.80 -5.58 -3.97
N TRP A 114 10.93 -5.17 -2.70
CA TRP A 114 10.17 -4.11 -2.09
C TRP A 114 10.93 -3.56 -0.89
N GLN A 115 11.53 -2.40 -1.06
CA GLN A 115 12.16 -1.63 0.01
C GLN A 115 11.28 -0.42 0.30
N GLU A 116 11.18 -0.04 1.57
CA GLU A 116 10.24 1.01 1.96
C GLU A 116 10.71 1.84 3.14
N THR A 117 10.10 3.01 3.27
CA THR A 117 10.15 3.87 4.45
C THR A 117 8.93 4.75 4.49
N PHE A 118 8.69 5.40 5.62
CA PHE A 118 7.51 6.25 5.80
C PHE A 118 7.90 7.66 6.25
N ILE A 119 7.28 8.65 5.63
CA ILE A 119 7.27 10.01 6.15
C ILE A 119 6.14 10.09 7.18
N SER A 120 6.51 10.51 8.38
CA SER A 120 5.57 10.66 9.50
C SER A 120 4.44 11.64 9.16
N PRO A 121 3.20 11.35 9.57
CA PRO A 121 2.08 12.28 9.40
C PRO A 121 2.34 13.69 9.95
N ARG A 122 3.19 13.81 10.96
CA ARG A 122 3.60 15.12 11.51
C ARG A 122 4.34 16.00 10.52
N SER A 123 5.04 15.38 9.56
CA SER A 123 5.75 16.07 8.48
C SER A 123 4.97 16.12 7.16
N ALA A 124 3.81 15.46 7.08
CA ALA A 124 3.02 15.27 5.87
C ALA A 124 1.54 15.63 6.05
N HIS A 125 1.28 16.69 6.83
CA HIS A 125 -0.07 17.27 7.03
C HIS A 125 -1.15 16.24 7.44
N GLY A 126 -0.77 15.28 8.30
CA GLY A 126 -1.68 14.26 8.80
C GLY A 126 -1.78 13.00 7.97
N THR A 127 -1.10 12.92 6.82
CA THR A 127 -1.09 11.74 5.94
C THR A 127 0.20 10.94 6.14
N ILE A 128 0.09 9.61 6.16
CA ILE A 128 1.27 8.74 6.06
C ILE A 128 1.69 8.69 4.59
N ILE A 129 2.94 9.04 4.30
CA ILE A 129 3.52 8.88 2.97
C ILE A 129 4.51 7.73 3.00
N GLN A 130 4.27 6.70 2.20
CA GLN A 130 5.23 5.63 1.97
C GLN A 130 6.11 6.00 0.77
N LEU A 131 7.41 5.90 0.93
CA LEU A 131 8.37 5.90 -0.17
C LEU A 131 8.82 4.46 -0.39
N ALA A 132 8.72 3.98 -1.61
CA ALA A 132 9.08 2.60 -1.93
C ALA A 132 9.98 2.53 -3.16
N GLN A 133 10.88 1.54 -3.15
CA GLN A 133 11.72 1.18 -4.27
C GLN A 133 11.55 -0.30 -4.55
N SER A 134 11.42 -0.66 -5.82
CA SER A 134 11.34 -2.05 -6.25
C SER A 134 12.31 -2.28 -7.42
N ASN A 135 13.00 -3.42 -7.40
CA ASN A 135 13.78 -3.89 -8.54
C ASN A 135 12.95 -4.63 -9.58
N ARG A 136 11.64 -4.79 -9.34
CA ARG A 136 10.72 -5.42 -10.30
C ARG A 136 10.13 -4.37 -11.23
N ASP A 137 9.97 -4.75 -12.49
CA ASP A 137 9.17 -3.95 -13.42
C ASP A 137 7.70 -3.95 -12.95
N LEU A 138 7.08 -2.78 -12.90
CA LEU A 138 5.66 -2.63 -12.56
C LEU A 138 4.76 -3.46 -13.51
N ALA A 139 5.14 -3.57 -14.78
CA ALA A 139 4.46 -4.41 -15.76
C ALA A 139 4.63 -5.92 -15.48
N GLU A 140 5.73 -6.32 -14.85
CA GLU A 140 5.94 -7.72 -14.42
C GLU A 140 5.26 -8.02 -13.09
N ARG A 141 5.11 -7.05 -12.22
CA ARG A 141 4.34 -7.21 -10.97
C ARG A 141 2.89 -7.61 -11.24
N ALA A 142 2.29 -7.04 -12.29
CA ALA A 142 0.94 -7.40 -12.73
C ALA A 142 0.84 -8.86 -13.24
N LYS A 143 1.95 -9.50 -13.59
CA LYS A 143 1.99 -10.90 -14.07
C LYS A 143 2.23 -11.91 -12.96
N LEU A 144 2.67 -11.47 -11.78
CA LEU A 144 2.96 -12.34 -10.63
C LEU A 144 1.75 -12.52 -9.72
N TRP A 145 0.58 -12.70 -10.32
CA TRP A 145 -0.63 -13.02 -9.60
C TRP A 145 -0.49 -14.41 -8.97
N PRO A 146 -0.55 -14.52 -7.65
CA PRO A 146 -0.78 -15.83 -7.08
C PRO A 146 -2.17 -16.30 -7.54
N PRO A 147 -2.31 -17.56 -7.97
CA PRO A 147 -3.63 -18.12 -8.32
C PRO A 147 -4.68 -17.93 -7.23
N ASP A 148 -4.24 -17.76 -6.01
CA ASP A 148 -5.08 -17.54 -4.82
C ASP A 148 -5.63 -16.11 -4.68
N ALA A 149 -5.09 -15.12 -5.39
CA ALA A 149 -5.67 -13.78 -5.44
C ALA A 149 -7.06 -13.79 -6.10
N TYR A 150 -7.29 -14.74 -7.01
CA TYR A 150 -8.63 -15.01 -7.57
C TYR A 150 -9.63 -15.50 -6.55
N ARG A 151 -9.20 -16.14 -5.47
CA ARG A 151 -10.14 -16.66 -4.45
C ARG A 151 -10.86 -15.55 -3.72
N ILE A 152 -10.18 -14.43 -3.41
CA ILE A 152 -10.85 -13.29 -2.78
C ILE A 152 -11.86 -12.67 -3.74
N ALA A 153 -11.53 -12.58 -5.02
CA ALA A 153 -12.43 -12.07 -6.04
C ALA A 153 -13.63 -13.01 -6.34
N GLN A 154 -13.57 -14.28 -5.92
CA GLN A 154 -14.59 -15.31 -6.19
C GLN A 154 -15.39 -15.74 -4.94
N ILE A 155 -15.02 -15.27 -3.74
CA ILE A 155 -15.70 -15.64 -2.49
C ILE A 155 -17.14 -15.09 -2.44
N ASP A 156 -17.43 -14.04 -3.23
CA ASP A 156 -18.74 -13.39 -3.21
C ASP A 156 -19.79 -14.01 -4.17
N ASP A 157 -19.46 -15.07 -4.92
CA ASP A 157 -20.40 -15.76 -5.80
C ASP A 157 -21.02 -17.02 -5.17
N ALA A 158 -20.88 -17.18 -3.86
CA ALA A 158 -21.43 -18.32 -3.14
C ALA A 158 -22.60 -17.95 -2.22
#